data_6575e0958e8869a0e169c874764fa6bf
#
_entry.id   6575e0958e8869a0e169c874764fa6bf
#
_cell.length_a   1.000
_cell.length_b   1.000
_cell.length_c   1.000
_cell.angle_alpha   90.00
_cell.angle_beta   90.00
_cell.angle_gamma   90.00
#
_symmetry.space_group_name_H-M   'P 1'
#
loop_
_entity.id
_entity.type
_entity.pdbx_description
1 polymer ?
#
loop_
_entity_poly.entity_id
_entity_poly.type
_entity_poly.pdbx_seq_one_letter_code
_entity_poly.pdbx_strand_id
1 'polypeptide(L)'
;MYPGNYQISSLVIRLEKNLRVCPIDGFYRGFECPKCGQEGRNLMYPDEVDAIGRILAGILRHFPENYGIKLSKNGYAKIYSIVPAIKTQRRKFGWLAPIHIEALGKTDERGRYQVNERGEIRATYDHTIPVILDDLPVDDIPDILYYQTTEEEFSLIRETGISPSDKTYIHLSSTFRKTYVTGLFHVDDPLVIGINTDELRKKIPVYRASKEVYLTTEIPPEFILSIEQEKIELSQEEREEVENYKERRERRILGEKNNLKH
;
A
#
# COMPACT_ATOMS: atom_id res chain seq x y z
N MET A 1 -1.06 -0.78 44.23
CA MET A 1 -0.60 -1.00 42.82
C MET A 1 -1.70 -0.48 41.89
N TYR A 2 -1.49 0.64 41.26
CA TYR A 2 -2.51 1.27 40.37
C TYR A 2 -2.36 0.73 38.94
N PRO A 3 -3.42 0.24 38.29
CA PRO A 3 -3.41 -0.20 36.89
C PRO A 3 -3.76 0.97 35.98
N GLY A 4 -2.96 2.05 36.03
CA GLY A 4 -3.30 3.29 35.31
C GLY A 4 -2.49 3.60 34.05
N ASN A 5 -1.34 2.96 33.87
CA ASN A 5 -0.39 3.40 32.81
C ASN A 5 -0.60 2.80 31.42
N TYR A 6 -1.31 1.68 31.29
CA TYR A 6 -1.51 1.04 29.98
C TYR A 6 -2.59 1.70 29.10
N GLN A 7 -3.63 2.27 29.72
CA GLN A 7 -4.68 2.95 28.96
C GLN A 7 -4.26 4.32 28.42
N ILE A 8 -3.39 5.03 29.14
CA ILE A 8 -2.91 6.37 28.74
C ILE A 8 -1.96 6.23 27.52
N SER A 9 -1.07 5.24 27.50
CA SER A 9 -0.15 5.02 26.38
C SER A 9 -0.88 4.64 25.07
N SER A 10 -1.90 3.78 25.14
CA SER A 10 -2.68 3.40 23.97
C SER A 10 -3.55 4.54 23.42
N LEU A 11 -4.05 5.40 24.29
CA LEU A 11 -4.82 6.59 23.88
C LEU A 11 -3.93 7.65 23.23
N VAL A 12 -2.73 7.89 23.77
CA VAL A 12 -1.74 8.82 23.21
C VAL A 12 -1.28 8.33 21.84
N ILE A 13 -0.90 7.06 21.69
CA ILE A 13 -0.51 6.44 20.41
C ILE A 13 -1.68 6.53 19.38
N ARG A 14 -2.93 6.43 19.81
CA ARG A 14 -4.10 6.60 18.95
C ARG A 14 -4.27 8.04 18.48
N LEU A 15 -4.07 9.02 19.35
CA LEU A 15 -4.18 10.45 19.02
C LEU A 15 -3.08 10.91 18.05
N GLU A 16 -1.89 10.32 18.12
CA GLU A 16 -0.76 10.58 17.22
C GLU A 16 -1.02 10.16 15.75
N LYS A 17 -2.07 9.36 15.49
CA LYS A 17 -2.44 8.93 14.14
C LYS A 17 -3.68 9.64 13.57
N ASN A 18 -4.25 10.61 14.30
CA ASN A 18 -5.37 11.40 13.80
C ASN A 18 -4.98 12.17 12.53
N LEU A 19 -5.88 12.16 11.55
CA LEU A 19 -5.73 12.98 10.35
C LEU A 19 -6.35 14.37 10.61
N ARG A 20 -5.54 15.40 10.48
CA ARG A 20 -5.90 16.78 10.82
C ARG A 20 -5.56 17.76 9.70
N VAL A 21 -6.10 18.95 9.80
CA VAL A 21 -5.76 20.07 8.92
C VAL A 21 -5.35 21.28 9.76
N CYS A 22 -4.12 21.77 9.50
CA CYS A 22 -3.63 23.06 9.97
C CYS A 22 -4.07 24.13 8.97
N PRO A 23 -4.62 25.26 9.42
CA PRO A 23 -5.04 26.34 8.52
C PRO A 23 -3.87 27.01 7.78
N ILE A 24 -2.64 26.87 8.31
CA ILE A 24 -1.42 27.47 7.75
C ILE A 24 -0.66 26.45 6.88
N ASP A 25 -0.46 25.23 7.41
CA ASP A 25 0.49 24.26 6.85
C ASP A 25 -0.16 23.08 6.11
N GLY A 26 -1.50 23.00 6.12
CA GLY A 26 -2.25 21.96 5.42
C GLY A 26 -2.43 20.67 6.23
N PHE A 27 -2.52 19.53 5.55
CA PHE A 27 -2.84 18.23 6.16
C PHE A 27 -1.65 17.60 6.86
N TYR A 28 -1.91 16.98 8.02
CA TYR A 28 -0.89 16.25 8.78
C TYR A 28 -1.52 15.12 9.60
N ARG A 29 -0.68 14.21 10.09
CA ARG A 29 -1.04 13.18 11.06
C ARG A 29 -0.39 13.50 12.40
N GLY A 30 -1.15 13.33 13.47
CA GLY A 30 -0.67 13.61 14.81
C GLY A 30 -1.61 14.48 15.61
N PHE A 31 -1.16 14.87 16.81
CA PHE A 31 -1.90 15.78 17.70
C PHE A 31 -1.66 17.25 17.31
N GLU A 32 -0.38 17.62 17.10
CA GLU A 32 0.05 18.95 16.74
C GLU A 32 0.64 19.01 15.34
N CYS A 33 0.51 20.14 14.69
CA CYS A 33 1.12 20.39 13.38
C CYS A 33 2.66 20.33 13.50
N PRO A 34 3.34 19.48 12.72
CA PRO A 34 4.79 19.31 12.84
C PRO A 34 5.60 20.55 12.42
N LYS A 35 4.95 21.55 11.79
CA LYS A 35 5.61 22.76 11.34
C LYS A 35 5.41 23.93 12.31
N CYS A 36 4.18 24.19 12.76
CA CYS A 36 3.86 25.33 13.62
C CYS A 36 3.53 24.97 15.07
N GLY A 37 3.46 23.69 15.44
CA GLY A 37 3.15 23.23 16.79
C GLY A 37 1.69 23.42 17.25
N GLN A 38 0.80 23.99 16.41
CA GLN A 38 -0.58 24.22 16.79
C GLN A 38 -1.45 22.99 16.53
N GLU A 39 -2.46 22.79 17.38
CA GLU A 39 -3.48 21.78 17.14
C GLU A 39 -4.40 22.20 16.00
N GLY A 40 -4.40 21.44 14.91
CA GLY A 40 -5.31 21.65 13.79
C GLY A 40 -6.66 20.97 13.99
N ARG A 41 -7.62 21.30 13.12
CA ARG A 41 -8.93 20.68 13.15
C ARG A 41 -8.87 19.19 12.79
N ASN A 42 -9.46 18.32 13.61
CA ASN A 42 -9.56 16.89 13.33
C ASN A 42 -10.46 16.66 12.10
N LEU A 43 -10.00 15.85 11.17
CA LEU A 43 -10.75 15.41 9.99
C LEU A 43 -11.23 13.97 10.14
N MET A 44 -10.33 13.06 10.52
CA MET A 44 -10.64 11.63 10.70
C MET A 44 -9.85 11.04 11.87
N TYR A 45 -10.47 10.14 12.59
CA TYR A 45 -9.81 9.27 13.57
C TYR A 45 -9.13 8.09 12.87
N PRO A 46 -8.16 7.41 13.52
CA PRO A 46 -7.40 6.32 12.90
C PRO A 46 -8.27 5.20 12.32
N ASP A 47 -9.33 4.81 13.04
CA ASP A 47 -10.25 3.75 12.59
C ASP A 47 -11.01 4.16 11.31
N GLU A 48 -11.34 5.46 11.18
CA GLU A 48 -11.98 6.03 9.99
C GLU A 48 -10.99 6.10 8.82
N VAL A 49 -9.74 6.51 9.08
CA VAL A 49 -8.66 6.52 8.10
C VAL A 49 -8.43 5.13 7.53
N ASP A 50 -8.38 4.11 8.40
CA ASP A 50 -8.20 2.72 7.99
C ASP A 50 -9.41 2.20 7.19
N ALA A 51 -10.62 2.52 7.64
CA ALA A 51 -11.83 2.08 6.96
C ALA A 51 -11.98 2.70 5.58
N ILE A 52 -11.79 4.02 5.47
CA ILE A 52 -11.83 4.74 4.18
C ILE A 52 -10.66 4.33 3.30
N GLY A 53 -9.45 4.17 3.86
CA GLY A 53 -8.27 3.72 3.12
C GLY A 53 -8.47 2.35 2.46
N ARG A 54 -9.10 1.38 3.15
CA ARG A 54 -9.43 0.07 2.55
C ARG A 54 -10.44 0.18 1.41
N ILE A 55 -11.49 1.01 1.57
CA ILE A 55 -12.48 1.23 0.51
C ILE A 55 -11.81 1.89 -0.70
N LEU A 56 -11.01 2.91 -0.45
CA LEU A 56 -10.30 3.64 -1.50
C LEU A 56 -9.32 2.74 -2.27
N ALA A 57 -8.58 1.87 -1.55
CA ALA A 57 -7.72 0.87 -2.19
C ALA A 57 -8.54 -0.08 -3.08
N GLY A 58 -9.69 -0.57 -2.59
CA GLY A 58 -10.58 -1.40 -3.39
C GLY A 58 -11.06 -0.73 -4.68
N ILE A 59 -11.47 0.54 -4.58
CA ILE A 59 -11.93 1.32 -5.75
C ILE A 59 -10.76 1.55 -6.74
N LEU A 60 -9.61 1.99 -6.26
CA LEU A 60 -8.54 2.45 -7.15
C LEU A 60 -7.68 1.32 -7.72
N ARG A 61 -7.72 0.11 -7.12
CA ARG A 61 -6.83 -1.00 -7.50
C ARG A 61 -7.54 -2.20 -8.11
N HIS A 62 -8.81 -2.43 -7.71
CA HIS A 62 -9.44 -3.73 -7.94
C HIS A 62 -10.83 -3.64 -8.56
N PHE A 63 -11.74 -2.85 -7.99
CA PHE A 63 -13.17 -2.91 -8.28
C PHE A 63 -13.82 -1.53 -8.44
N PRO A 64 -13.30 -0.64 -9.33
CA PRO A 64 -13.90 0.70 -9.54
C PRO A 64 -15.35 0.62 -10.00
N GLU A 65 -15.69 -0.39 -10.82
CA GLU A 65 -17.02 -0.62 -11.37
C GLU A 65 -18.07 -0.90 -10.29
N ASN A 66 -17.69 -1.55 -9.18
CA ASN A 66 -18.59 -1.81 -8.05
C ASN A 66 -19.09 -0.51 -7.40
N TYR A 67 -18.38 0.59 -7.63
CA TYR A 67 -18.73 1.93 -7.16
C TYR A 67 -19.19 2.86 -8.30
N GLY A 68 -19.31 2.36 -9.51
CA GLY A 68 -19.61 3.16 -10.70
C GLY A 68 -18.53 4.17 -11.05
N ILE A 69 -17.29 3.93 -10.61
CA ILE A 69 -16.14 4.81 -10.84
C ILE A 69 -15.43 4.38 -12.13
N LYS A 70 -15.12 5.37 -12.98
CA LYS A 70 -14.25 5.17 -14.14
C LYS A 70 -12.88 5.76 -13.84
N LEU A 71 -11.85 4.93 -13.97
CA LEU A 71 -10.47 5.38 -13.88
C LEU A 71 -9.98 5.87 -15.25
N SER A 72 -9.09 6.86 -15.26
CA SER A 72 -8.29 7.16 -16.44
C SER A 72 -7.32 6.02 -16.76
N LYS A 73 -6.70 6.04 -17.92
CA LYS A 73 -5.66 5.05 -18.29
C LYS A 73 -4.50 4.98 -17.30
N ASN A 74 -4.20 6.10 -16.63
CA ASN A 74 -3.17 6.18 -15.59
C ASN A 74 -3.72 5.94 -14.15
N GLY A 75 -4.93 5.39 -14.02
CA GLY A 75 -5.53 5.01 -12.73
C GLY A 75 -6.14 6.14 -11.92
N TYR A 76 -6.24 7.37 -12.45
CA TYR A 76 -6.85 8.49 -11.73
C TYR A 76 -8.38 8.46 -11.75
N ALA A 77 -8.99 8.81 -10.61
CA ALA A 77 -10.41 9.10 -10.46
C ALA A 77 -10.62 10.45 -9.79
N LYS A 78 -11.72 11.14 -10.14
CA LYS A 78 -12.11 12.40 -9.50
C LYS A 78 -12.58 12.13 -8.07
N ILE A 79 -12.01 12.83 -7.09
CA ILE A 79 -12.39 12.72 -5.68
C ILE A 79 -13.89 13.04 -5.50
N TYR A 80 -14.41 14.01 -6.26
CA TYR A 80 -15.84 14.38 -6.26
C TYR A 80 -16.77 13.26 -6.74
N SER A 81 -16.29 12.29 -7.51
CA SER A 81 -17.06 11.11 -7.91
C SER A 81 -16.98 9.99 -6.88
N ILE A 82 -15.84 9.82 -6.23
CA ILE A 82 -15.59 8.77 -5.22
C ILE A 82 -16.44 9.00 -3.97
N VAL A 83 -16.52 10.25 -3.48
CA VAL A 83 -17.23 10.58 -2.23
C VAL A 83 -18.71 10.18 -2.28
N PRO A 84 -19.53 10.62 -3.26
CA PRO A 84 -20.93 10.22 -3.32
C PRO A 84 -21.09 8.70 -3.54
N ALA A 85 -20.20 8.06 -4.30
CA ALA A 85 -20.25 6.62 -4.53
C ALA A 85 -20.08 5.84 -3.21
N ILE A 86 -19.11 6.23 -2.37
CA ILE A 86 -18.94 5.64 -1.04
C ILE A 86 -20.16 5.89 -0.15
N LYS A 87 -20.68 7.11 -0.11
CA LYS A 87 -21.83 7.47 0.73
C LYS A 87 -23.09 6.68 0.36
N THR A 88 -23.33 6.49 -0.93
CA THR A 88 -24.48 5.72 -1.43
C THR A 88 -24.41 4.27 -1.00
N GLN A 89 -23.26 3.64 -1.11
CA GLN A 89 -23.12 2.23 -0.77
C GLN A 89 -22.95 1.98 0.74
N ARG A 90 -22.46 2.97 1.49
CA ARG A 90 -22.11 2.81 2.90
C ARG A 90 -22.59 4.00 3.72
N ARG A 91 -23.86 3.96 4.12
CA ARG A 91 -24.57 5.06 4.85
C ARG A 91 -23.83 5.57 6.09
N LYS A 92 -23.03 4.71 6.76
CA LYS A 92 -22.24 5.11 7.92
C LYS A 92 -21.18 6.18 7.62
N PHE A 93 -20.81 6.36 6.34
CA PHE A 93 -19.87 7.39 5.88
C PHE A 93 -20.60 8.63 5.31
N GLY A 94 -21.81 8.90 5.74
CA GLY A 94 -22.59 10.10 5.35
C GLY A 94 -21.87 11.43 5.59
N TRP A 95 -20.95 11.47 6.56
CA TRP A 95 -20.10 12.61 6.88
C TRP A 95 -18.94 12.84 5.91
N LEU A 96 -18.58 11.84 5.09
CA LEU A 96 -17.42 11.91 4.19
C LEU A 96 -17.54 13.11 3.23
N ALA A 97 -16.46 13.84 3.04
CA ALA A 97 -16.35 14.97 2.10
C ALA A 97 -15.04 14.86 1.29
N PRO A 98 -14.92 15.58 0.17
CA PRO A 98 -13.71 15.54 -0.66
C PRO A 98 -12.41 15.80 0.11
N ILE A 99 -12.43 16.71 1.07
CA ILE A 99 -11.29 17.06 1.91
C ILE A 99 -10.72 15.85 2.67
N HIS A 100 -11.56 14.89 3.08
CA HIS A 100 -11.12 13.70 3.79
C HIS A 100 -10.32 12.76 2.90
N ILE A 101 -10.77 12.56 1.65
CA ILE A 101 -10.06 11.73 0.66
C ILE A 101 -8.75 12.40 0.24
N GLU A 102 -8.79 13.71 0.01
CA GLU A 102 -7.59 14.48 -0.34
C GLU A 102 -6.55 14.44 0.78
N ALA A 103 -6.97 14.68 2.03
CA ALA A 103 -6.11 14.63 3.19
C ALA A 103 -5.50 13.23 3.40
N LEU A 104 -6.31 12.18 3.25
CA LEU A 104 -5.84 10.79 3.33
C LEU A 104 -4.75 10.52 2.28
N GLY A 105 -4.99 10.90 1.02
CA GLY A 105 -4.02 10.68 -0.06
C GLY A 105 -2.73 11.45 0.12
N LYS A 106 -2.82 12.73 0.53
CA LYS A 106 -1.65 13.61 0.72
C LYS A 106 -0.81 13.30 1.96
N THR A 107 -1.39 12.60 2.95
CA THR A 107 -0.70 12.22 4.19
C THR A 107 -0.44 10.72 4.30
N ASP A 108 -0.56 9.97 3.22
CA ASP A 108 -0.28 8.54 3.23
C ASP A 108 1.22 8.28 3.28
N GLU A 109 1.73 7.94 4.46
CA GLU A 109 3.16 7.71 4.71
C GLU A 109 3.76 6.57 3.89
N ARG A 110 2.91 5.59 3.53
CA ARG A 110 3.30 4.45 2.68
C ARG A 110 3.37 4.79 1.19
N GLY A 111 2.96 6.00 0.79
CA GLY A 111 2.94 6.45 -0.60
C GLY A 111 2.00 5.66 -1.52
N ARG A 112 0.92 5.08 -0.97
CA ARG A 112 -0.06 4.28 -1.73
C ARG A 112 -0.90 5.09 -2.70
N TYR A 113 -1.00 6.40 -2.48
CA TYR A 113 -1.87 7.29 -3.24
C TYR A 113 -1.12 8.51 -3.74
N GLN A 114 -1.57 9.02 -4.88
CA GLN A 114 -1.12 10.28 -5.44
C GLN A 114 -2.34 11.14 -5.75
N VAL A 115 -2.32 12.39 -5.28
CA VAL A 115 -3.37 13.38 -5.52
C VAL A 115 -2.79 14.46 -6.41
N ASN A 116 -3.44 14.77 -7.53
CA ASN A 116 -3.01 15.82 -8.44
C ASN A 116 -3.75 17.15 -8.18
N GLU A 117 -3.30 18.21 -8.83
CA GLU A 117 -3.88 19.56 -8.70
C GLU A 117 -5.31 19.68 -9.24
N ARG A 118 -5.76 18.73 -10.05
CA ARG A 118 -7.13 18.68 -10.59
C ARG A 118 -8.14 18.06 -9.62
N GLY A 119 -7.73 17.69 -8.40
CA GLY A 119 -8.57 17.01 -7.42
C GLY A 119 -8.88 15.56 -7.79
N GLU A 120 -7.95 14.91 -8.50
CA GLU A 120 -8.02 13.50 -8.83
C GLU A 120 -7.03 12.71 -7.98
N ILE A 121 -7.37 11.47 -7.67
CA ILE A 121 -6.56 10.55 -6.89
C ILE A 121 -6.37 9.23 -7.61
N ARG A 122 -5.17 8.64 -7.49
CA ARG A 122 -4.87 7.28 -7.95
C ARG A 122 -4.16 6.47 -6.87
N ALA A 123 -4.18 5.16 -6.99
CA ALA A 123 -3.19 4.30 -6.35
C ALA A 123 -1.90 4.32 -7.17
N THR A 124 -0.75 4.16 -6.51
CA THR A 124 0.57 4.17 -7.15
C THR A 124 1.10 2.78 -7.46
N TYR A 125 0.50 1.75 -6.86
CA TYR A 125 0.88 0.33 -7.04
C TYR A 125 -0.25 -0.62 -6.62
N ASP A 126 -0.03 -1.93 -6.80
CA ASP A 126 -0.89 -3.05 -6.38
C ASP A 126 -2.21 -3.16 -7.15
N HIS A 127 -2.18 -2.83 -8.44
CA HIS A 127 -3.35 -2.94 -9.32
C HIS A 127 -3.53 -4.36 -9.84
N THR A 128 -4.79 -4.85 -9.81
CA THR A 128 -5.23 -6.06 -10.51
C THR A 128 -6.03 -5.72 -11.78
N ILE A 129 -6.23 -4.43 -12.04
CA ILE A 129 -6.87 -3.90 -13.24
C ILE A 129 -5.83 -3.22 -14.13
N PRO A 130 -6.02 -3.18 -15.44
CA PRO A 130 -5.07 -2.55 -16.35
C PRO A 130 -4.94 -1.05 -16.07
N VAL A 131 -3.72 -0.61 -15.76
CA VAL A 131 -3.34 0.80 -15.61
C VAL A 131 -1.97 1.02 -16.23
N ILE A 132 -1.71 2.23 -16.71
CA ILE A 132 -0.42 2.65 -17.23
C ILE A 132 0.22 3.57 -16.19
N LEU A 133 1.39 3.20 -15.68
CA LEU A 133 2.12 3.93 -14.64
C LEU A 133 3.48 4.44 -15.14
N ASP A 134 3.58 4.71 -16.45
CA ASP A 134 4.79 5.17 -17.13
C ASP A 134 5.16 6.63 -16.82
N ASP A 135 4.29 7.33 -16.10
CA ASP A 135 4.52 8.69 -15.59
C ASP A 135 5.06 8.71 -14.14
N LEU A 136 5.31 7.55 -13.54
CA LEU A 136 5.99 7.47 -12.25
C LEU A 136 7.50 7.78 -12.41
N PRO A 137 8.14 8.30 -11.34
CA PRO A 137 9.57 8.59 -11.36
C PRO A 137 10.43 7.36 -11.70
N VAL A 138 11.48 7.57 -12.49
CA VAL A 138 12.49 6.57 -12.87
C VAL A 138 13.88 6.91 -12.31
N ASP A 139 13.98 7.97 -11.53
CA ASP A 139 15.16 8.43 -10.81
C ASP A 139 15.23 7.81 -9.40
N ASP A 140 16.41 7.88 -8.78
CA ASP A 140 16.69 7.35 -7.44
C ASP A 140 16.29 5.86 -7.29
N ILE A 141 16.55 5.06 -8.31
CA ILE A 141 16.35 3.61 -8.26
C ILE A 141 17.61 2.97 -7.66
N PRO A 142 17.51 2.22 -6.55
CA PRO A 142 18.64 1.46 -6.02
C PRO A 142 19.21 0.48 -7.05
N ASP A 143 20.53 0.24 -6.98
CA ASP A 143 21.19 -0.69 -7.90
C ASP A 143 20.77 -2.14 -7.70
N ILE A 144 20.28 -2.48 -6.51
CA ILE A 144 19.70 -3.78 -6.17
C ILE A 144 18.32 -3.54 -5.54
N LEU A 145 17.33 -4.22 -6.07
CA LEU A 145 16.01 -4.35 -5.47
C LEU A 145 15.71 -5.82 -5.17
N TYR A 146 14.70 -6.08 -4.36
CA TYR A 146 14.40 -7.41 -3.84
C TYR A 146 13.01 -7.87 -4.24
N TYR A 147 12.90 -9.17 -4.56
CA TYR A 147 11.66 -9.85 -4.90
C TYR A 147 11.46 -11.07 -3.99
N GLN A 148 10.24 -11.29 -3.53
CA GLN A 148 9.87 -12.47 -2.74
C GLN A 148 9.39 -13.60 -3.65
N THR A 149 9.75 -14.82 -3.29
CA THR A 149 9.35 -16.05 -4.01
C THR A 149 9.28 -17.23 -3.04
N THR A 150 9.03 -18.41 -3.56
CA THR A 150 9.14 -19.67 -2.83
C THR A 150 10.24 -20.55 -3.43
N GLU A 151 10.63 -21.61 -2.73
CA GLU A 151 11.64 -22.54 -3.23
C GLU A 151 11.15 -23.23 -4.52
N GLU A 152 9.87 -23.58 -4.60
CA GLU A 152 9.28 -24.19 -5.78
C GLU A 152 9.29 -23.26 -7.00
N GLU A 153 8.96 -21.99 -6.81
CA GLU A 153 8.90 -21.00 -7.89
C GLU A 153 10.31 -20.58 -8.34
N PHE A 154 11.28 -20.60 -7.45
CA PHE A 154 12.63 -20.12 -7.74
C PHE A 154 13.32 -20.89 -8.88
N SER A 155 13.13 -22.20 -8.96
CA SER A 155 13.68 -23.02 -10.03
C SER A 155 13.19 -22.56 -11.40
N LEU A 156 11.91 -22.24 -11.51
CA LEU A 156 11.30 -21.71 -12.74
C LEU A 156 11.78 -20.28 -13.03
N ILE A 157 11.81 -19.43 -12.00
CA ILE A 157 12.25 -18.03 -12.12
C ILE A 157 13.68 -17.93 -12.67
N ARG A 158 14.58 -18.84 -12.26
CA ARG A 158 15.95 -18.89 -12.79
C ARG A 158 16.03 -19.18 -14.27
N GLU A 159 15.07 -19.90 -14.82
CA GLU A 159 15.05 -20.29 -16.24
C GLU A 159 14.28 -19.27 -17.09
N THR A 160 13.16 -18.78 -16.60
CA THR A 160 12.20 -17.97 -17.39
C THR A 160 12.18 -16.49 -17.04
N GLY A 161 12.80 -16.10 -15.91
CA GLY A 161 12.64 -14.78 -15.36
C GLY A 161 11.30 -14.60 -14.63
N ILE A 162 10.93 -13.35 -14.35
CA ILE A 162 9.69 -13.00 -13.65
C ILE A 162 8.81 -12.18 -14.59
N SER A 163 7.55 -12.59 -14.66
CA SER A 163 6.48 -11.85 -15.36
C SER A 163 5.34 -11.53 -14.38
N PRO A 164 4.56 -10.47 -14.62
CA PRO A 164 3.37 -10.19 -13.82
C PRO A 164 2.39 -11.36 -13.86
N SER A 165 1.77 -11.67 -12.69
CA SER A 165 0.78 -12.75 -12.58
C SER A 165 -0.63 -12.17 -12.34
N ASP A 166 -0.98 -11.93 -11.10
CA ASP A 166 -2.27 -11.36 -10.66
C ASP A 166 -2.28 -9.83 -10.62
N LYS A 167 -1.12 -9.20 -10.74
CA LYS A 167 -0.92 -7.74 -10.76
C LYS A 167 -0.54 -7.25 -12.17
N THR A 168 -0.72 -5.97 -12.40
CA THR A 168 -0.32 -5.33 -13.68
C THR A 168 1.20 -5.16 -13.81
N TYR A 169 1.89 -5.04 -12.68
CA TYR A 169 3.34 -4.88 -12.58
C TYR A 169 3.94 -5.84 -11.56
N ILE A 170 5.21 -6.18 -11.75
CA ILE A 170 6.03 -6.84 -10.74
C ILE A 170 6.37 -5.80 -9.67
N HIS A 171 6.25 -6.19 -8.40
CA HIS A 171 6.56 -5.34 -7.24
C HIS A 171 7.91 -5.74 -6.65
N LEU A 172 8.79 -4.77 -6.53
CA LEU A 172 10.10 -4.90 -5.91
C LEU A 172 10.16 -4.02 -4.67
N SER A 173 10.95 -4.42 -3.68
CA SER A 173 11.21 -3.63 -2.47
C SER A 173 12.65 -3.16 -2.41
N SER A 174 12.88 -2.03 -1.71
CA SER A 174 14.23 -1.46 -1.56
C SER A 174 15.13 -2.22 -0.59
N THR A 175 14.57 -3.09 0.27
CA THR A 175 15.35 -3.81 1.27
C THR A 175 14.94 -5.28 1.37
N PHE A 176 15.94 -6.12 1.66
CA PHE A 176 15.75 -7.53 1.96
C PHE A 176 14.69 -7.74 3.07
N ARG A 177 14.87 -7.04 4.22
CA ARG A 177 13.98 -7.15 5.37
C ARG A 177 12.52 -6.91 5.00
N LYS A 178 12.23 -5.83 4.25
CA LYS A 178 10.87 -5.49 3.84
C LYS A 178 10.27 -6.55 2.93
N THR A 179 11.07 -7.08 2.01
CA THR A 179 10.66 -8.13 1.09
C THR A 179 10.33 -9.42 1.85
N TYR A 180 11.17 -9.81 2.81
CA TYR A 180 10.97 -10.97 3.65
C TYR A 180 9.67 -10.87 4.47
N VAL A 181 9.48 -9.75 5.19
CA VAL A 181 8.27 -9.51 5.99
C VAL A 181 7.01 -9.53 5.12
N THR A 182 7.07 -8.93 3.93
CA THR A 182 5.95 -8.96 2.98
C THR A 182 5.67 -10.38 2.47
N GLY A 183 6.73 -11.17 2.24
CA GLY A 183 6.62 -12.58 1.86
C GLY A 183 5.88 -13.42 2.90
N LEU A 184 6.13 -13.18 4.18
CA LEU A 184 5.44 -13.85 5.29
C LEU A 184 3.92 -13.64 5.33
N PHE A 185 3.40 -12.64 4.62
CA PHE A 185 1.95 -12.48 4.45
C PHE A 185 1.33 -13.59 3.60
N HIS A 186 2.13 -14.23 2.74
CA HIS A 186 1.67 -15.18 1.73
C HIS A 186 2.11 -16.60 2.03
N VAL A 187 3.34 -16.80 2.50
CA VAL A 187 3.97 -18.10 2.79
C VAL A 187 4.71 -18.04 4.12
N ASP A 188 4.94 -19.21 4.74
CA ASP A 188 5.60 -19.28 6.05
C ASP A 188 7.12 -19.16 5.97
N ASP A 189 7.70 -19.51 4.82
CA ASP A 189 9.16 -19.46 4.58
C ASP A 189 9.44 -18.85 3.18
N PRO A 190 9.37 -17.52 3.06
CA PRO A 190 9.61 -16.85 1.79
C PRO A 190 11.11 -16.83 1.46
N LEU A 191 11.45 -17.12 0.21
CA LEU A 191 12.76 -16.79 -0.33
C LEU A 191 12.79 -15.34 -0.82
N VAL A 192 13.93 -14.69 -0.66
CA VAL A 192 14.19 -13.35 -1.18
C VAL A 192 15.34 -13.43 -2.17
N ILE A 193 15.09 -12.89 -3.35
CA ILE A 193 16.10 -12.80 -4.41
C ILE A 193 16.43 -11.35 -4.71
N GLY A 194 17.71 -11.06 -4.92
CA GLY A 194 18.20 -9.78 -5.38
C GLY A 194 18.03 -9.65 -6.89
N ILE A 195 17.66 -8.47 -7.35
CA ILE A 195 17.56 -8.12 -8.78
C ILE A 195 18.58 -7.02 -9.06
N ASN A 196 19.42 -7.24 -10.07
CA ASN A 196 20.36 -6.23 -10.57
C ASN A 196 19.59 -5.15 -11.34
N THR A 197 19.09 -4.17 -10.61
CA THR A 197 18.28 -3.09 -11.19
C THR A 197 19.12 -2.04 -11.89
N ASP A 198 20.42 -1.93 -11.58
CA ASP A 198 21.31 -1.05 -12.35
C ASP A 198 21.43 -1.49 -13.82
N GLU A 199 21.54 -2.79 -14.09
CA GLU A 199 21.56 -3.30 -15.44
C GLU A 199 20.16 -3.42 -16.05
N LEU A 200 19.16 -3.84 -15.26
CA LEU A 200 17.78 -3.98 -15.72
C LEU A 200 17.23 -2.65 -16.28
N ARG A 201 17.38 -1.54 -15.56
CA ARG A 201 16.85 -0.22 -15.96
C ARG A 201 17.44 0.34 -17.25
N LYS A 202 18.56 -0.21 -17.75
CA LYS A 202 19.14 0.13 -19.05
C LYS A 202 18.34 -0.44 -20.22
N LYS A 203 17.53 -1.48 -19.97
CA LYS A 203 16.75 -2.21 -20.99
C LYS A 203 15.25 -2.10 -20.74
N ILE A 204 14.80 -2.19 -19.48
CA ILE A 204 13.41 -2.26 -19.08
C ILE A 204 13.17 -1.20 -17.99
N PRO A 205 12.18 -0.34 -18.14
CA PRO A 205 11.92 0.69 -17.15
C PRO A 205 11.62 0.12 -15.76
N VAL A 206 12.21 0.73 -14.74
CA VAL A 206 11.88 0.51 -13.33
C VAL A 206 11.35 1.81 -12.78
N TYR A 207 10.14 1.77 -12.21
CA TYR A 207 9.42 2.94 -11.72
C TYR A 207 9.42 2.97 -10.20
N ARG A 208 9.61 4.13 -9.61
CA ARG A 208 9.48 4.35 -8.17
C ARG A 208 8.04 4.69 -7.81
N ALA A 209 7.29 3.72 -7.29
CA ALA A 209 5.90 3.92 -6.89
C ALA A 209 5.74 4.53 -5.50
N SER A 210 6.70 4.25 -4.60
CA SER A 210 6.77 4.84 -3.25
C SER A 210 8.21 4.85 -2.74
N LYS A 211 8.41 5.17 -1.47
CA LYS A 211 9.74 5.10 -0.85
C LYS A 211 10.34 3.69 -0.83
N GLU A 212 9.49 2.67 -0.77
CA GLU A 212 9.90 1.28 -0.58
C GLU A 212 9.43 0.33 -1.68
N VAL A 213 8.57 0.80 -2.60
CA VAL A 213 7.97 -0.02 -3.65
C VAL A 213 8.38 0.49 -5.02
N TYR A 214 8.90 -0.43 -5.81
CA TYR A 214 9.33 -0.20 -7.19
C TYR A 214 8.58 -1.17 -8.10
N LEU A 215 8.37 -0.76 -9.35
CA LEU A 215 7.56 -1.48 -10.32
C LEU A 215 8.34 -1.70 -11.62
N THR A 216 8.18 -2.87 -12.22
CA THR A 216 8.65 -3.15 -13.57
C THR A 216 7.68 -4.09 -14.28
N THR A 217 7.80 -4.20 -15.59
CA THR A 217 6.92 -5.04 -16.41
C THR A 217 7.41 -6.45 -16.60
N GLU A 218 8.72 -6.68 -16.51
CA GLU A 218 9.34 -8.01 -16.62
C GLU A 218 10.74 -7.99 -16.01
N ILE A 219 11.25 -9.14 -15.64
CA ILE A 219 12.63 -9.31 -15.17
C ILE A 219 13.20 -10.55 -15.84
N PRO A 220 14.00 -10.39 -16.91
CA PRO A 220 14.74 -11.49 -17.55
C PRO A 220 15.69 -12.21 -16.58
N PRO A 221 15.97 -13.50 -16.81
CA PRO A 221 16.77 -14.31 -15.90
C PRO A 221 18.18 -13.76 -15.64
N GLU A 222 18.79 -13.10 -16.63
CA GLU A 222 20.14 -12.54 -16.53
C GLU A 222 20.29 -11.42 -15.49
N PHE A 223 19.18 -10.82 -15.02
CA PHE A 223 19.19 -9.78 -13.99
C PHE A 223 18.92 -10.32 -12.58
N ILE A 224 18.70 -11.63 -12.46
CA ILE A 224 18.47 -12.29 -11.17
C ILE A 224 19.82 -12.56 -10.53
N LEU A 225 20.02 -12.01 -9.34
CA LEU A 225 21.17 -12.26 -8.49
C LEU A 225 20.96 -13.56 -7.66
N SER A 226 21.90 -13.85 -6.78
CA SER A 226 21.80 -15.01 -5.88
C SER A 226 20.61 -14.88 -4.92
N ILE A 227 20.14 -16.03 -4.40
CA ILE A 227 19.23 -16.07 -3.26
C ILE A 227 19.95 -15.50 -2.04
N GLU A 228 19.29 -14.60 -1.34
CA GLU A 228 19.69 -14.20 -0.01
C GLU A 228 18.89 -15.02 1.01
N GLN A 229 19.57 -15.89 1.74
CA GLN A 229 19.01 -16.68 2.85
C GLN A 229 19.53 -16.10 4.17
N GLU A 230 18.85 -15.09 4.67
CA GLU A 230 19.12 -14.55 5.99
C GLU A 230 17.89 -14.78 6.87
N LYS A 231 18.09 -15.47 8.02
CA LYS A 231 17.02 -15.57 9.03
C LYS A 231 16.92 -14.25 9.77
N ILE A 232 15.83 -13.54 9.53
CA ILE A 232 15.53 -12.28 10.22
C ILE A 232 14.71 -12.57 11.48
N GLU A 233 15.18 -12.06 12.61
CA GLU A 233 14.33 -11.93 13.78
C GLU A 233 13.36 -10.75 13.57
N LEU A 234 12.06 -11.07 13.55
CA LEU A 234 11.01 -10.07 13.42
C LEU A 234 10.90 -9.25 14.70
N SER A 235 10.72 -7.95 14.58
CA SER A 235 10.28 -7.11 15.68
C SER A 235 8.86 -7.49 16.13
N GLN A 236 8.46 -7.05 17.31
CA GLN A 236 7.10 -7.30 17.81
C GLN A 236 6.04 -6.70 16.88
N GLU A 237 6.28 -5.49 16.36
CA GLU A 237 5.38 -4.81 15.44
C GLU A 237 5.22 -5.58 14.12
N GLU A 238 6.32 -6.11 13.56
CA GLU A 238 6.30 -6.91 12.34
C GLU A 238 5.55 -8.24 12.54
N ARG A 239 5.73 -8.90 13.69
CA ARG A 239 4.99 -10.13 14.02
C ARG A 239 3.49 -9.86 14.08
N GLU A 240 3.10 -8.80 14.77
CA GLU A 240 1.70 -8.38 14.87
C GLU A 240 1.12 -7.99 13.48
N GLU A 241 1.90 -7.34 12.62
CA GLU A 241 1.47 -7.00 11.26
C GLU A 241 1.22 -8.26 10.42
N VAL A 242 2.13 -9.23 10.47
CA VAL A 242 2.02 -10.52 9.76
C VAL A 242 0.81 -11.31 10.26
N GLU A 243 0.65 -11.45 11.57
CA GLU A 243 -0.46 -12.19 12.18
C GLU A 243 -1.82 -11.54 11.84
N ASN A 244 -1.93 -10.23 12.01
CA ASN A 244 -3.11 -9.47 11.63
C ASN A 244 -3.47 -9.63 10.14
N TYR A 245 -2.47 -9.70 9.25
CA TYR A 245 -2.71 -9.91 7.83
C TYR A 245 -3.25 -11.32 7.56
N LYS A 246 -2.60 -12.36 8.13
CA LYS A 246 -3.01 -13.77 7.99
C LYS A 246 -4.44 -13.98 8.50
N GLU A 247 -4.77 -13.48 9.68
CA GLU A 247 -6.14 -13.55 10.23
C GLU A 247 -7.18 -12.88 9.32
N ARG A 248 -6.86 -11.70 8.77
CA ARG A 248 -7.79 -11.00 7.85
C ARG A 248 -7.99 -11.77 6.56
N ARG A 249 -6.95 -12.42 6.05
CA ARG A 249 -7.01 -13.28 4.87
C ARG A 249 -7.89 -14.50 5.11
N GLU A 250 -7.72 -15.18 6.24
CA GLU A 250 -8.53 -16.33 6.63
C GLU A 250 -10.02 -15.97 6.78
N ARG A 251 -10.32 -14.87 7.47
CA ARG A 251 -11.71 -14.39 7.61
C ARG A 251 -12.37 -14.10 6.25
N ARG A 252 -11.60 -13.59 5.28
CA ARG A 252 -12.09 -13.34 3.92
C ARG A 252 -12.41 -14.64 3.21
N ILE A 253 -11.50 -15.61 3.22
CA ILE A 253 -11.70 -16.95 2.62
C ILE A 253 -12.91 -17.68 3.24
N LEU A 254 -13.07 -17.60 4.56
CA LEU A 254 -14.21 -18.19 5.25
C LEU A 254 -15.54 -17.49 4.90
N GLY A 255 -15.54 -16.17 4.77
CA GLY A 255 -16.70 -15.39 4.34
C GLY A 255 -17.14 -15.70 2.91
N GLU A 256 -16.19 -15.86 1.99
CA GLU A 256 -16.46 -16.26 0.60
C GLU A 256 -17.02 -17.68 0.50
N LYS A 257 -16.49 -18.63 1.27
CA LYS A 257 -17.02 -20.01 1.34
C LYS A 257 -18.44 -20.08 1.87
N ASN A 258 -18.83 -19.17 2.79
CA ASN A 258 -20.20 -19.13 3.31
C ASN A 258 -21.17 -18.49 2.31
N ASN A 259 -20.73 -17.53 1.50
CA ASN A 259 -21.55 -16.91 0.45
C ASN A 259 -21.78 -17.83 -0.77
N LEU A 260 -20.91 -18.82 -1.00
CA LEU A 260 -21.07 -19.83 -2.07
C LEU A 260 -22.01 -20.99 -1.70
N LYS A 261 -22.49 -21.04 -0.44
CA LYS A 261 -23.40 -22.09 0.05
C LYS A 261 -24.87 -21.65 0.16
N HIS A 262 -25.17 -20.44 -0.28
CA HIS A 262 -26.51 -19.87 -0.39
C HIS A 262 -26.77 -19.39 -1.81
#